data_d5c9f0d0dbfbec355f9daf5660700d51
#
_entry.id   d5c9f0d0dbfbec355f9daf5660700d51
#
_cell.length_a   1.000
_cell.length_b   1.000
_cell.length_c   1.000
_cell.angle_alpha   90.00
_cell.angle_beta   90.00
_cell.angle_gamma   90.00
#
_symmetry.space_group_name_H-M   'P 1'
#
loop_
_entity.id
_entity.type
_entity.pdbx_description
1 polymer ?
#
loop_
_entity_poly.entity_id
_entity_poly.type
_entity_poly.pdbx_seq_one_letter_code
_entity_poly.pdbx_strand_id
1 'polypeptide(L)'
;MIVYHYCSLESLNSILKNRSLRLTNILKSNDSMEISWICRYYDAEFKRAYENASDLFRSKISSERLMGYVKLFTDEFFNENHADFRYYVTCFSYQNDLLSQWRGYADDGRGAAIGFDLDVLKEVITVSPEISKPSIVSLHKISYSEAEQREVVHQIVQELSLIHI
;
A
#
# COMPACT_ATOMS: atom_id res chain seq x y z
N MET A 1 1.93 5.72 -21.03
CA MET A 1 2.34 6.81 -20.07
C MET A 1 3.61 6.40 -19.34
N ILE A 2 4.59 7.31 -19.17
CA ILE A 2 5.86 6.96 -18.49
C ILE A 2 5.76 7.27 -16.99
N VAL A 3 6.23 6.32 -16.18
CA VAL A 3 6.46 6.47 -14.75
C VAL A 3 7.93 6.21 -14.42
N TYR A 4 8.45 6.82 -13.36
CA TYR A 4 9.89 6.86 -13.08
C TYR A 4 10.19 6.21 -11.73
N HIS A 5 11.13 5.26 -11.75
CA HIS A 5 11.69 4.65 -10.55
C HIS A 5 13.05 5.26 -10.25
N TYR A 6 13.15 5.93 -9.11
CA TYR A 6 14.39 6.54 -8.63
C TYR A 6 15.19 5.53 -7.82
N CYS A 7 16.46 5.41 -8.06
CA CYS A 7 17.29 4.44 -7.37
C CYS A 7 18.78 4.83 -7.38
N SER A 8 19.57 4.20 -6.50
CA SER A 8 21.03 4.31 -6.52
C SER A 8 21.62 3.68 -7.78
N LEU A 9 22.87 4.04 -8.13
CA LEU A 9 23.59 3.41 -9.26
C LEU A 9 23.81 1.90 -9.05
N GLU A 10 23.95 1.46 -7.81
CA GLU A 10 24.04 0.03 -7.46
C GLU A 10 22.73 -0.70 -7.80
N SER A 11 21.61 -0.11 -7.40
CA SER A 11 20.27 -0.63 -7.74
C SER A 11 20.02 -0.61 -9.23
N LEU A 12 20.38 0.46 -9.95
CA LEU A 12 20.31 0.53 -11.40
C LEU A 12 21.06 -0.64 -12.06
N ASN A 13 22.30 -0.88 -11.64
CA ASN A 13 23.11 -1.99 -12.18
C ASN A 13 22.44 -3.35 -11.92
N SER A 14 21.90 -3.55 -10.72
CA SER A 14 21.16 -4.76 -10.37
C SER A 14 19.88 -4.94 -11.22
N ILE A 15 19.11 -3.88 -11.42
CA ILE A 15 17.88 -3.89 -12.24
C ILE A 15 18.21 -4.27 -13.68
N LEU A 16 19.24 -3.63 -14.27
CA LEU A 16 19.64 -3.89 -15.65
C LEU A 16 20.18 -5.31 -15.84
N LYS A 17 20.96 -5.81 -14.88
CA LYS A 17 21.56 -7.15 -14.92
C LYS A 17 20.50 -8.25 -14.76
N ASN A 18 19.61 -8.08 -13.80
CA ASN A 18 18.62 -9.11 -13.42
C ASN A 18 17.28 -8.92 -14.14
N ARG A 19 17.07 -7.81 -14.82
CA ARG A 19 15.79 -7.44 -15.47
C ARG A 19 14.60 -7.54 -14.52
N SER A 20 14.81 -7.13 -13.27
CA SER A 20 13.81 -7.23 -12.21
C SER A 20 13.87 -6.02 -11.28
N LEU A 21 12.72 -5.65 -10.74
CA LEU A 21 12.60 -4.66 -9.68
C LEU A 21 12.52 -5.36 -8.34
N ARG A 22 13.28 -4.86 -7.37
CA ARG A 22 13.18 -5.32 -6.00
C ARG A 22 12.00 -4.64 -5.30
N LEU A 23 11.15 -5.42 -4.68
CA LEU A 23 10.11 -4.91 -3.79
C LEU A 23 10.65 -4.88 -2.36
N THR A 24 10.43 -3.79 -1.66
CA THR A 24 10.84 -3.61 -0.26
C THR A 24 9.65 -3.85 0.66
N ASN A 25 9.87 -4.52 1.78
CA ASN A 25 8.83 -4.65 2.80
C ASN A 25 8.35 -3.25 3.21
N ILE A 26 7.04 -3.03 3.11
CA ILE A 26 6.42 -1.72 3.33
C ILE A 26 6.72 -1.16 4.72
N LEU A 27 6.82 -2.01 5.75
CA LEU A 27 7.18 -1.62 7.12
C LEU A 27 8.64 -1.17 7.27
N LYS A 28 9.48 -1.45 6.26
CA LYS A 28 10.91 -1.06 6.21
C LYS A 28 11.19 -0.01 5.14
N SER A 29 10.15 0.49 4.49
CA SER A 29 10.29 1.56 3.50
C SER A 29 10.43 2.92 4.18
N ASN A 30 10.99 3.88 3.46
CA ASN A 30 11.05 5.28 3.94
C ASN A 30 9.66 5.88 4.16
N ASP A 31 8.64 5.31 3.49
CA ASP A 31 7.24 5.75 3.53
C ASP A 31 6.40 4.94 4.54
N SER A 32 7.02 4.19 5.44
CA SER A 32 6.31 3.39 6.46
C SER A 32 5.35 4.23 7.33
N MET A 33 5.65 5.50 7.52
CA MET A 33 4.79 6.45 8.24
C MET A 33 3.48 6.74 7.48
N GLU A 34 3.46 6.65 6.15
CA GLU A 34 2.25 6.90 5.35
C GLU A 34 1.20 5.82 5.57
N ILE A 35 1.61 4.59 5.84
CA ILE A 35 0.68 3.49 6.17
C ILE A 35 0.02 3.73 7.52
N SER A 36 0.79 4.19 8.52
CA SER A 36 0.23 4.50 9.84
C SER A 36 -0.72 5.70 9.80
N TRP A 37 -0.59 6.56 8.77
CA TRP A 37 -1.45 7.72 8.59
C TRP A 37 -2.91 7.34 8.37
N ILE A 38 -3.18 6.32 7.57
CA ILE A 38 -4.55 5.86 7.28
C ILE A 38 -5.25 5.32 8.55
N CYS A 39 -4.48 4.74 9.47
CA CYS A 39 -5.02 4.23 10.73
C CYS A 39 -5.64 5.31 11.62
N ARG A 40 -5.26 6.58 11.43
CA ARG A 40 -5.86 7.71 12.16
C ARG A 40 -7.34 7.91 11.83
N TYR A 41 -7.77 7.46 10.67
CA TYR A 41 -9.15 7.63 10.21
C TYR A 41 -10.02 6.44 10.54
N TYR A 42 -9.44 5.26 10.82
CA TYR A 42 -10.21 4.05 11.05
C TYR A 42 -11.24 4.21 12.16
N ASP A 43 -10.85 4.68 13.32
CA ASP A 43 -11.75 4.80 14.48
C ASP A 43 -12.96 5.69 14.15
N ALA A 44 -12.75 6.84 13.55
CA ALA A 44 -13.80 7.78 13.21
C ALA A 44 -14.72 7.26 12.10
N GLU A 45 -14.14 6.70 11.02
CA GLU A 45 -14.92 6.24 9.88
C GLU A 45 -15.64 4.92 10.18
N PHE A 46 -15.06 4.02 10.96
CA PHE A 46 -15.76 2.83 11.44
C PHE A 46 -16.93 3.17 12.35
N LYS A 47 -16.76 4.12 13.27
CA LYS A 47 -17.85 4.60 14.11
C LYS A 47 -18.97 5.19 13.28
N ARG A 48 -18.64 6.08 12.35
CA ARG A 48 -19.60 6.70 11.42
C ARG A 48 -20.34 5.66 10.57
N ALA A 49 -19.62 4.69 10.03
CA ALA A 49 -20.21 3.64 9.21
C ALA A 49 -21.10 2.70 10.05
N TYR A 50 -20.69 2.39 11.28
CA TYR A 50 -21.51 1.63 12.21
C TYR A 50 -22.83 2.37 12.55
N GLU A 51 -22.76 3.67 12.79
CA GLU A 51 -23.94 4.51 13.07
C GLU A 51 -24.92 4.52 11.89
N ASN A 52 -24.41 4.46 10.66
CA ASN A 52 -25.18 4.41 9.41
C ASN A 52 -25.58 3.00 8.96
N ALA A 53 -25.09 1.95 9.64
CA ALA A 53 -25.40 0.58 9.29
C ALA A 53 -26.87 0.22 9.61
N SER A 54 -27.38 -0.84 8.97
CA SER A 54 -28.74 -1.33 9.21
C SER A 54 -28.96 -1.75 10.66
N ASP A 55 -30.20 -1.65 11.15
CA ASP A 55 -30.57 -2.13 12.48
C ASP A 55 -30.26 -3.60 12.65
N LEU A 56 -30.42 -4.39 11.59
CA LEU A 56 -30.10 -5.82 11.61
C LEU A 56 -28.60 -6.03 11.87
N PHE A 57 -27.72 -5.26 11.23
CA PHE A 57 -26.28 -5.35 11.47
C PHE A 57 -25.95 -4.96 12.92
N ARG A 58 -26.46 -3.83 13.39
CA ARG A 58 -26.23 -3.34 14.75
C ARG A 58 -26.77 -4.28 15.85
N SER A 59 -27.82 -5.04 15.54
CA SER A 59 -28.34 -6.04 16.48
C SER A 59 -27.44 -7.28 16.61
N LYS A 60 -26.61 -7.56 15.60
CA LYS A 60 -25.72 -8.73 15.57
C LYS A 60 -24.32 -8.46 16.11
N ILE A 61 -23.83 -7.24 15.98
CA ILE A 61 -22.49 -6.86 16.40
C ILE A 61 -22.52 -5.50 17.11
N SER A 62 -21.93 -5.41 18.29
CA SER A 62 -21.78 -4.12 18.98
C SER A 62 -20.63 -3.29 18.38
N SER A 63 -20.67 -1.97 18.59
CA SER A 63 -19.61 -1.06 18.15
C SER A 63 -18.25 -1.46 18.72
N GLU A 64 -18.20 -1.82 20.02
CA GLU A 64 -16.96 -2.23 20.69
C GLU A 64 -16.37 -3.50 20.07
N ARG A 65 -17.23 -4.46 19.73
CA ARG A 65 -16.79 -5.72 19.12
C ARG A 65 -16.26 -5.49 17.71
N LEU A 66 -16.92 -4.63 16.91
CA LEU A 66 -16.44 -4.23 15.58
C LEU A 66 -15.08 -3.54 15.69
N MET A 67 -14.93 -2.57 16.59
CA MET A 67 -13.66 -1.88 16.83
C MET A 67 -12.56 -2.83 17.31
N GLY A 68 -12.91 -3.85 18.10
CA GLY A 68 -11.98 -4.91 18.50
C GLY A 68 -11.41 -5.66 17.29
N TYR A 69 -12.23 -6.02 16.31
CA TYR A 69 -11.76 -6.65 15.07
C TYR A 69 -10.88 -5.74 14.23
N VAL A 70 -11.24 -4.46 14.10
CA VAL A 70 -10.42 -3.47 13.39
C VAL A 70 -9.04 -3.37 14.03
N LYS A 71 -8.99 -3.26 15.35
CA LYS A 71 -7.74 -3.18 16.10
C LYS A 71 -6.89 -4.44 15.92
N LEU A 72 -7.48 -5.63 16.03
CA LEU A 72 -6.77 -6.88 15.78
C LEU A 72 -6.19 -6.92 14.36
N PHE A 73 -6.96 -6.53 13.35
CA PHE A 73 -6.49 -6.48 11.97
C PHE A 73 -5.32 -5.49 11.79
N THR A 74 -5.42 -4.28 12.36
CA THR A 74 -4.34 -3.30 12.28
C THR A 74 -3.10 -3.75 13.04
N ASP A 75 -3.25 -4.32 14.23
CA ASP A 75 -2.14 -4.84 15.04
C ASP A 75 -1.43 -5.99 14.30
N GLU A 76 -2.18 -6.89 13.64
CA GLU A 76 -1.61 -7.96 12.81
C GLU A 76 -0.90 -7.41 11.57
N PHE A 77 -1.50 -6.41 10.89
CA PHE A 77 -0.92 -5.79 9.71
C PHE A 77 0.44 -5.14 10.01
N PHE A 78 0.56 -4.48 11.17
CA PHE A 78 1.80 -3.81 11.58
C PHE A 78 2.76 -4.70 12.36
N ASN A 79 2.41 -5.95 12.63
CA ASN A 79 3.27 -6.87 13.36
C ASN A 79 4.25 -7.56 12.41
N GLU A 80 5.53 -7.18 12.49
CA GLU A 80 6.61 -7.77 11.68
C GLU A 80 6.79 -9.29 11.88
N ASN A 81 6.29 -9.83 12.99
CA ASN A 81 6.43 -11.24 13.36
C ASN A 81 5.33 -12.14 12.76
N HIS A 82 4.26 -11.56 12.23
CA HIS A 82 3.21 -12.32 11.55
C HIS A 82 3.63 -12.67 10.13
N ALA A 83 3.92 -13.96 9.91
CA ALA A 83 4.47 -14.47 8.65
C ALA A 83 3.46 -14.53 7.49
N ASP A 84 2.16 -14.38 7.76
CA ASP A 84 1.12 -14.71 6.80
C ASP A 84 0.72 -13.56 5.87
N PHE A 85 0.90 -12.30 6.30
CA PHE A 85 0.62 -11.13 5.47
C PHE A 85 1.84 -10.22 5.40
N ARG A 86 2.57 -10.32 4.28
CA ARG A 86 3.69 -9.43 4.00
C ARG A 86 3.40 -8.62 2.76
N TYR A 87 3.44 -7.31 2.91
CA TYR A 87 3.30 -6.38 1.79
C TYR A 87 4.67 -5.86 1.38
N TYR A 88 4.94 -5.97 0.09
CA TYR A 88 6.17 -5.47 -0.51
C TYR A 88 5.81 -4.45 -1.57
N VAL A 89 6.50 -3.35 -1.60
CA VAL A 89 6.23 -2.24 -2.51
C VAL A 89 7.47 -1.80 -3.26
N THR A 90 7.28 -1.27 -4.45
CA THR A 90 8.22 -0.39 -5.14
C THR A 90 7.45 0.82 -5.65
N CYS A 91 8.01 2.00 -5.48
CA CYS A 91 7.33 3.24 -5.78
C CYS A 91 7.78 3.79 -7.14
N PHE A 92 6.84 4.44 -7.83
CA PHE A 92 7.08 5.16 -9.06
C PHE A 92 6.57 6.59 -8.94
N SER A 93 7.23 7.53 -9.59
CA SER A 93 6.81 8.92 -9.72
C SER A 93 6.30 9.20 -11.13
N TYR A 94 5.33 10.09 -11.27
CA TYR A 94 4.95 10.63 -12.58
C TYR A 94 5.93 11.67 -13.10
N GLN A 95 6.84 12.19 -12.25
CA GLN A 95 7.81 13.22 -12.58
C GLN A 95 9.20 12.61 -12.72
N ASN A 96 9.89 12.97 -13.79
CA ASN A 96 11.24 12.49 -14.10
C ASN A 96 12.36 13.30 -13.43
N ASP A 97 12.02 14.47 -12.88
CA ASP A 97 12.98 15.37 -12.23
C ASP A 97 12.33 16.02 -11.01
N LEU A 98 12.24 15.26 -9.92
CA LEU A 98 11.66 15.71 -8.64
C LEU A 98 12.73 15.66 -7.55
N LEU A 99 13.11 16.80 -7.02
CA LEU A 99 14.19 16.95 -6.03
C LEU A 99 14.02 16.06 -4.80
N SER A 100 12.80 15.92 -4.30
CA SER A 100 12.51 15.03 -3.16
C SER A 100 12.79 13.56 -3.47
N GLN A 101 12.51 13.13 -4.71
CA GLN A 101 12.78 11.76 -5.16
C GLN A 101 14.28 11.54 -5.36
N TRP A 102 14.99 12.50 -5.93
CA TRP A 102 16.44 12.45 -6.06
C TRP A 102 17.13 12.32 -4.70
N ARG A 103 16.67 13.08 -3.71
CA ARG A 103 17.22 13.02 -2.35
C ARG A 103 16.85 11.75 -1.60
N GLY A 104 15.59 11.34 -1.67
CA GLY A 104 15.08 10.21 -0.89
C GLY A 104 15.49 8.84 -1.41
N TYR A 105 15.62 8.69 -2.75
CA TYR A 105 15.74 7.37 -3.37
C TYR A 105 16.93 7.22 -4.32
N ALA A 106 17.51 8.31 -4.80
CA ALA A 106 18.58 8.27 -5.77
C ALA A 106 19.92 8.78 -5.21
N ASP A 107 20.26 8.35 -4.00
CA ASP A 107 21.55 8.63 -3.34
C ASP A 107 21.90 10.13 -3.36
N ASP A 108 20.94 10.96 -2.92
CA ASP A 108 21.05 12.43 -2.87
C ASP A 108 21.45 13.05 -4.24
N GLY A 109 20.83 12.55 -5.31
CA GLY A 109 21.03 13.02 -6.68
C GLY A 109 22.20 12.37 -7.42
N ARG A 110 22.89 11.39 -6.85
CA ARG A 110 23.99 10.64 -7.49
C ARG A 110 23.52 9.36 -8.18
N GLY A 111 22.25 9.03 -8.08
CA GLY A 111 21.62 7.86 -8.65
C GLY A 111 21.06 8.04 -10.04
N ALA A 112 19.95 7.37 -10.30
CA ALA A 112 19.26 7.38 -11.59
C ALA A 112 17.74 7.40 -11.42
N ALA A 113 17.02 7.89 -12.43
CA ALA A 113 15.59 7.74 -12.60
C ALA A 113 15.33 6.92 -13.87
N ILE A 114 14.74 5.74 -13.70
CA ILE A 114 14.44 4.82 -14.80
C ILE A 114 12.99 5.02 -15.22
N GLY A 115 12.78 5.37 -16.51
CA GLY A 115 11.42 5.49 -17.06
C GLY A 115 10.88 4.15 -17.53
N PHE A 116 9.67 3.82 -17.06
CA PHE A 116 8.90 2.64 -17.47
C PHE A 116 7.62 3.06 -18.17
N ASP A 117 7.30 2.43 -19.28
CA ASP A 117 5.95 2.56 -19.83
C ASP A 117 4.95 1.82 -18.92
N LEU A 118 3.99 2.57 -18.39
CA LEU A 118 3.03 2.05 -17.41
C LEU A 118 2.15 0.94 -17.99
N ASP A 119 1.79 1.04 -19.26
CA ASP A 119 0.91 0.08 -19.90
C ASP A 119 1.68 -1.24 -20.16
N VAL A 120 2.91 -1.14 -20.65
CA VAL A 120 3.81 -2.30 -20.76
C VAL A 120 4.11 -2.91 -19.38
N LEU A 121 4.35 -2.06 -18.37
CA LEU A 121 4.63 -2.53 -17.02
C LEU A 121 3.47 -3.38 -16.46
N LYS A 122 2.22 -2.95 -16.67
CA LYS A 122 1.02 -3.70 -16.25
C LYS A 122 0.91 -5.07 -16.91
N GLU A 123 1.33 -5.17 -18.17
CA GLU A 123 1.25 -6.43 -18.92
C GLU A 123 2.33 -7.43 -18.51
N VAL A 124 3.54 -6.95 -18.20
CA VAL A 124 4.70 -7.82 -17.93
C VAL A 124 4.93 -8.10 -16.45
N ILE A 125 4.17 -7.45 -15.56
CA ILE A 125 4.38 -7.58 -14.13
C ILE A 125 3.99 -8.99 -13.69
N THR A 126 4.96 -9.75 -13.24
CA THR A 126 4.78 -11.10 -12.71
C THR A 126 5.66 -11.28 -11.49
N VAL A 127 5.25 -12.17 -10.61
CA VAL A 127 6.06 -12.55 -9.45
C VAL A 127 7.10 -13.59 -9.87
N SER A 128 8.30 -13.49 -9.33
CA SER A 128 9.33 -14.51 -9.56
C SER A 128 8.82 -15.90 -9.23
N PRO A 129 9.07 -16.92 -10.09
CA PRO A 129 8.66 -18.30 -9.83
C PRO A 129 9.31 -18.94 -8.60
N GLU A 130 10.34 -18.32 -8.04
CA GLU A 130 10.97 -18.75 -6.78
C GLU A 130 10.11 -18.48 -5.54
N ILE A 131 9.05 -17.67 -5.67
CA ILE A 131 8.12 -17.38 -4.59
C ILE A 131 7.12 -18.55 -4.48
N SER A 132 7.27 -19.33 -3.44
CA SER A 132 6.48 -20.57 -3.22
C SER A 132 5.04 -20.33 -2.73
N LYS A 133 4.68 -19.08 -2.37
CA LYS A 133 3.32 -18.72 -1.89
C LYS A 133 2.55 -17.96 -2.97
N PRO A 134 1.21 -18.12 -3.03
CA PRO A 134 0.38 -17.30 -3.90
C PRO A 134 0.62 -15.83 -3.62
N SER A 135 0.99 -15.07 -4.64
CA SER A 135 1.29 -13.64 -4.51
C SER A 135 0.51 -12.87 -5.56
N ILE A 136 -0.12 -11.79 -5.15
CA ILE A 136 -0.84 -10.87 -6.03
C ILE A 136 0.04 -9.65 -6.22
N VAL A 137 0.29 -9.28 -7.46
CA VAL A 137 0.98 -8.04 -7.81
C VAL A 137 0.00 -7.12 -8.52
N SER A 138 -0.04 -5.88 -8.06
CA SER A 138 -0.91 -4.86 -8.64
C SER A 138 -0.25 -3.49 -8.62
N LEU A 139 -0.69 -2.61 -9.51
CA LEU A 139 -0.25 -1.22 -9.59
C LEU A 139 -1.39 -0.30 -9.19
N HIS A 140 -1.17 0.51 -8.18
CA HIS A 140 -2.14 1.46 -7.68
C HIS A 140 -1.57 2.86 -7.63
N LYS A 141 -2.42 3.85 -7.89
CA LYS A 141 -2.08 5.24 -7.64
C LYS A 141 -2.18 5.50 -6.14
N ILE A 142 -1.13 6.10 -5.57
CA ILE A 142 -1.15 6.56 -4.19
C ILE A 142 -1.94 7.87 -4.12
N SER A 143 -2.88 7.96 -3.19
CA SER A 143 -3.58 9.20 -2.88
C SER A 143 -3.02 9.83 -1.61
N TYR A 144 -2.64 11.10 -1.71
CA TYR A 144 -2.23 11.94 -0.60
C TYR A 144 -3.38 12.86 -0.13
N SER A 145 -4.55 12.75 -0.74
CA SER A 145 -5.74 13.50 -0.35
C SER A 145 -6.39 12.86 0.86
N GLU A 146 -6.47 13.59 1.97
CA GLU A 146 -7.17 13.13 3.18
C GLU A 146 -8.63 12.77 2.89
N ALA A 147 -9.31 13.55 2.04
CA ALA A 147 -10.69 13.29 1.68
C ALA A 147 -10.84 11.96 0.92
N GLU A 148 -9.95 11.68 -0.05
CA GLU A 148 -9.96 10.41 -0.78
C GLU A 148 -9.62 9.24 0.14
N GLN A 149 -8.66 9.39 1.04
CA GLN A 149 -8.29 8.35 2.00
C GLN A 149 -9.44 8.00 2.94
N ARG A 150 -10.15 9.01 3.47
CA ARG A 150 -11.34 8.82 4.30
C ARG A 150 -12.46 8.11 3.53
N GLU A 151 -12.67 8.49 2.28
CA GLU A 151 -13.69 7.86 1.43
C GLU A 151 -13.38 6.39 1.19
N VAL A 152 -12.13 6.02 0.91
CA VAL A 152 -11.71 4.62 0.77
C VAL A 152 -11.97 3.82 2.05
N VAL A 153 -11.61 4.37 3.21
CA VAL A 153 -11.89 3.70 4.50
C VAL A 153 -13.40 3.54 4.70
N HIS A 154 -14.19 4.58 4.38
CA HIS A 154 -15.64 4.52 4.50
C HIS A 154 -16.25 3.42 3.61
N GLN A 155 -15.81 3.30 2.35
CA GLN A 155 -16.27 2.27 1.41
C GLN A 155 -15.93 0.87 1.91
N ILE A 156 -14.71 0.63 2.39
CA ILE A 156 -14.29 -0.65 2.96
C ILE A 156 -15.22 -1.05 4.12
N VAL A 157 -15.54 -0.11 5.00
CA VAL A 157 -16.42 -0.39 6.14
C VAL A 157 -17.85 -0.66 5.71
N GLN A 158 -18.35 0.05 4.70
CA GLN A 158 -19.67 -0.24 4.13
C GLN A 158 -19.72 -1.63 3.52
N GLU A 159 -18.72 -2.04 2.74
CA GLU A 159 -18.65 -3.39 2.18
C GLU A 159 -18.62 -4.46 3.27
N LEU A 160 -17.84 -4.27 4.33
CA LEU A 160 -17.83 -5.19 5.47
C LEU A 160 -19.21 -5.29 6.16
N SER A 161 -19.99 -4.22 6.18
CA SER A 161 -21.34 -4.22 6.74
C SER A 161 -22.37 -4.95 5.87
N LEU A 162 -22.08 -5.13 4.57
CA LEU A 162 -22.92 -5.86 3.62
C LEU A 162 -22.60 -7.36 3.57
N ILE A 163 -21.43 -7.77 4.04
CA ILE A 163 -21.08 -9.18 4.18
C ILE A 163 -21.98 -9.74 5.29
N HIS A 164 -22.98 -10.52 4.88
CA HIS A 164 -23.89 -11.19 5.82
C HIS A 164 -23.09 -12.16 6.69
N ILE A 165 -22.88 -11.76 7.92
CA ILE A 165 -22.38 -12.62 8.98
C ILE A 165 -23.53 -13.50 9.50
#